data_d04ececae15222e4632addafa734b291
#
_entry.id   d04ececae15222e4632addafa734b291
#
_cell.length_a   1.000
_cell.length_b   1.000
_cell.length_c   1.000
_cell.angle_alpha   90.00
_cell.angle_beta   90.00
_cell.angle_gamma   90.00
#
_symmetry.space_group_name_H-M   'P 1'
#
loop_
_entity.id
_entity.type
_entity.pdbx_description
1 polymer ?
#
loop_
_entity_poly.entity_id
_entity_poly.type
_entity_poly.pdbx_seq_one_letter_code
_entity_poly.pdbx_strand_id
1 'polypeptide(L)'
;ESYEFWANRSVYYVSKMYTEQIKEGEDYDKLQKCIQVGILCFPLFEDNKCYRRITLCDTESGEEYTDLIEMHVLELSKLPPEQQNETDLMKWMRFFGGTCEEDFKKMAEKDEYIGEAYETLKNMSEDEIKRMEYEARQKAIRDYNSYMHSAERRGVKRGQEELMKQLVKKKLAKGKEPEVIADELELEVSDLQRIIREIREAE
;
A
#
# COMPACT_ATOMS: atom_id res chain seq x y z
N GLU A 1 9.45 3.96 1.37
CA GLU A 1 8.69 4.47 0.21
C GLU A 1 7.40 3.69 0.10
N SER A 2 6.25 4.38 0.10
CA SER A 2 4.95 3.75 -0.06
C SER A 2 4.81 3.21 -1.49
N TYR A 3 4.40 1.96 -1.63
CA TYR A 3 4.04 1.42 -2.94
C TYR A 3 2.71 2.04 -3.39
N GLU A 4 2.75 2.93 -4.37
CA GLU A 4 1.62 3.69 -4.92
C GLU A 4 0.41 2.80 -5.28
N PHE A 5 0.65 1.52 -5.60
CA PHE A 5 -0.39 0.56 -6.01
C PHE A 5 -0.69 -0.52 -4.98
N TRP A 6 -0.31 -0.32 -3.72
CA TRP A 6 -0.59 -1.35 -2.71
C TRP A 6 -2.09 -1.66 -2.60
N ALA A 7 -2.94 -0.62 -2.56
CA ALA A 7 -4.39 -0.80 -2.48
C ALA A 7 -4.94 -1.57 -3.68
N ASN A 8 -4.54 -1.21 -4.91
CA ASN A 8 -4.94 -1.91 -6.12
C ASN A 8 -4.52 -3.38 -6.10
N ARG A 9 -3.30 -3.65 -5.64
CA ARG A 9 -2.74 -4.99 -5.54
C ARG A 9 -3.49 -5.83 -4.50
N SER A 10 -3.73 -5.31 -3.31
CA SER A 10 -4.44 -6.04 -2.24
C SER A 10 -5.88 -6.37 -2.65
N VAL A 11 -6.61 -5.41 -3.23
CA VAL A 11 -7.95 -5.63 -3.77
C VAL A 11 -7.94 -6.66 -4.89
N TYR A 12 -6.98 -6.61 -5.81
CA TYR A 12 -6.86 -7.60 -6.89
C TYR A 12 -6.73 -9.03 -6.35
N TYR A 13 -5.82 -9.25 -5.38
CA TYR A 13 -5.59 -10.60 -4.85
C TYR A 13 -6.76 -11.12 -4.02
N VAL A 14 -7.37 -10.30 -3.15
CA VAL A 14 -8.53 -10.74 -2.37
C VAL A 14 -9.73 -11.01 -3.26
N SER A 15 -9.96 -10.21 -4.29
CA SER A 15 -11.04 -10.43 -5.26
C SER A 15 -10.82 -11.71 -6.06
N LYS A 16 -9.57 -11.98 -6.46
CA LYS A 16 -9.21 -13.23 -7.15
C LYS A 16 -9.48 -14.45 -6.27
N MET A 17 -9.04 -14.45 -5.02
CA MET A 17 -9.32 -15.51 -4.06
C MET A 17 -10.84 -15.72 -3.88
N TYR A 18 -11.62 -14.64 -3.82
CA TYR A 18 -13.04 -14.71 -3.63
C TYR A 18 -13.76 -15.31 -4.85
N THR A 19 -13.42 -14.86 -6.06
CA THR A 19 -14.04 -15.33 -7.30
C THR A 19 -13.64 -16.75 -7.70
N GLU A 20 -12.44 -17.22 -7.29
CA GLU A 20 -11.97 -18.58 -7.59
C GLU A 20 -12.67 -19.68 -6.76
N GLN A 21 -13.49 -19.31 -5.76
CA GLN A 21 -14.20 -20.28 -4.91
C GLN A 21 -15.35 -21.01 -5.62
N ILE A 22 -15.94 -20.39 -6.62
CA ILE A 22 -17.07 -20.96 -7.37
C ILE A 22 -16.80 -20.91 -8.88
N LYS A 23 -17.41 -21.84 -9.61
CA LYS A 23 -17.39 -21.89 -11.07
C LYS A 23 -18.70 -21.34 -11.65
N GLU A 24 -18.73 -21.12 -12.95
CA GLU A 24 -19.92 -20.71 -13.67
C GLU A 24 -21.08 -21.68 -13.44
N GLY A 25 -22.22 -21.14 -13.00
CA GLY A 25 -23.42 -21.91 -12.68
C GLY A 25 -23.51 -22.50 -11.27
N GLU A 26 -22.49 -22.28 -10.43
CA GLU A 26 -22.56 -22.68 -9.02
C GLU A 26 -23.25 -21.61 -8.15
N ASP A 27 -23.77 -22.07 -7.00
CA ASP A 27 -24.53 -21.23 -6.08
C ASP A 27 -23.62 -20.30 -5.24
N TYR A 28 -24.07 -19.07 -5.00
CA TYR A 28 -23.34 -18.08 -4.20
C TYR A 28 -23.29 -18.42 -2.70
N ASP A 29 -24.12 -19.34 -2.21
CA ASP A 29 -24.09 -19.81 -0.82
C ASP A 29 -22.81 -20.56 -0.45
N LYS A 30 -22.04 -21.00 -1.45
CA LYS A 30 -20.73 -21.65 -1.27
C LYS A 30 -19.60 -20.67 -0.97
N LEU A 31 -19.82 -19.38 -1.23
CA LEU A 31 -18.78 -18.37 -1.02
C LEU A 31 -18.44 -18.22 0.46
N GLN A 32 -17.19 -18.39 0.77
CA GLN A 32 -16.64 -18.26 2.10
C GLN A 32 -15.86 -16.94 2.24
N LYS A 33 -15.74 -16.47 3.45
CA LYS A 33 -14.94 -15.29 3.81
C LYS A 33 -13.50 -15.42 3.33
N CYS A 34 -13.01 -14.39 2.64
CA CYS A 34 -11.63 -14.25 2.23
C CYS A 34 -10.92 -13.22 3.10
N ILE A 35 -9.83 -13.61 3.71
CA ILE A 35 -8.99 -12.75 4.53
C ILE A 35 -7.64 -12.58 3.83
N GLN A 36 -7.28 -11.32 3.53
CA GLN A 36 -5.97 -10.97 3.01
C GLN A 36 -5.17 -10.23 4.08
N VAL A 37 -3.98 -10.72 4.40
CA VAL A 37 -3.08 -10.08 5.35
C VAL A 37 -1.91 -9.45 4.60
N GLY A 38 -1.75 -8.14 4.75
CA GLY A 38 -0.62 -7.39 4.22
C GLY A 38 0.36 -7.01 5.32
N ILE A 39 1.60 -7.52 5.26
CA ILE A 39 2.68 -7.18 6.17
C ILE A 39 3.61 -6.20 5.46
N LEU A 40 3.71 -4.97 5.98
CA LEU A 40 4.40 -3.85 5.34
C LEU A 40 5.56 -3.36 6.19
N CYS A 41 6.74 -3.24 5.58
CA CYS A 41 7.90 -2.59 6.18
C CYS A 41 7.94 -1.07 5.95
N PHE A 42 6.89 -0.49 5.36
CA PHE A 42 6.76 0.92 5.04
C PHE A 42 5.39 1.46 5.52
N PRO A 43 5.26 2.76 5.81
CA PRO A 43 3.98 3.37 6.15
C PRO A 43 3.11 3.50 4.91
N LEU A 44 1.88 2.99 4.99
CA LEU A 44 0.85 3.12 3.94
C LEU A 44 -0.14 4.25 4.27
N PHE A 45 -0.50 4.40 5.53
CA PHE A 45 -1.41 5.44 6.02
C PHE A 45 -0.63 6.53 6.76
N GLU A 46 -1.20 7.74 6.84
CA GLU A 46 -0.51 8.88 7.46
C GLU A 46 -0.50 8.85 9.00
N ASP A 47 -1.45 8.16 9.63
CA ASP A 47 -1.53 8.05 11.08
C ASP A 47 -0.52 7.03 11.67
N ASN A 48 -0.50 6.92 13.01
CA ASN A 48 0.44 6.06 13.74
C ASN A 48 -0.11 4.67 14.10
N LYS A 49 -1.25 4.24 13.51
CA LYS A 49 -1.78 2.90 13.77
C LYS A 49 -0.97 1.85 13.02
N CYS A 50 -0.39 0.89 13.75
CA CYS A 50 0.39 -0.20 13.17
C CYS A 50 -0.46 -1.35 12.61
N TYR A 51 -1.75 -1.43 12.98
CA TYR A 51 -2.68 -2.45 12.55
C TYR A 51 -4.02 -1.86 12.13
N ARG A 52 -4.60 -2.40 11.05
CA ARG A 52 -5.94 -2.07 10.55
C ARG A 52 -6.66 -3.31 10.07
N ARG A 53 -7.94 -3.36 10.36
CA ARG A 53 -8.92 -4.25 9.74
C ARG A 53 -9.76 -3.40 8.78
N ILE A 54 -9.92 -3.85 7.55
CA ILE A 54 -10.67 -3.19 6.49
C ILE A 54 -11.71 -4.17 5.97
N THR A 55 -12.97 -3.73 5.94
CA THR A 55 -14.13 -4.46 5.40
C THR A 55 -14.93 -3.56 4.46
N LEU A 56 -15.96 -4.10 3.82
CA LEU A 56 -16.86 -3.31 3.00
C LEU A 56 -17.92 -2.65 3.88
N CYS A 57 -17.93 -1.32 3.89
CA CYS A 57 -18.85 -0.52 4.69
C CYS A 57 -19.58 0.52 3.83
N ASP A 58 -20.79 0.89 4.25
CA ASP A 58 -21.46 2.08 3.75
C ASP A 58 -20.65 3.33 4.13
N THR A 59 -20.38 4.20 3.15
CA THR A 59 -19.49 5.37 3.34
C THR A 59 -20.12 6.52 4.11
N GLU A 60 -21.47 6.57 4.19
CA GLU A 60 -22.18 7.64 4.89
C GLU A 60 -22.44 7.26 6.36
N SER A 61 -22.94 6.03 6.60
CA SER A 61 -23.26 5.56 7.94
C SER A 61 -22.08 4.90 8.66
N GLY A 62 -21.10 4.37 7.93
CA GLY A 62 -20.02 3.53 8.45
C GLY A 62 -20.49 2.11 8.81
N GLU A 63 -21.74 1.73 8.49
CA GLU A 63 -22.26 0.40 8.76
C GLU A 63 -21.58 -0.65 7.89
N GLU A 64 -21.17 -1.77 8.50
CA GLU A 64 -20.56 -2.89 7.77
C GLU A 64 -21.60 -3.56 6.88
N TYR A 65 -21.40 -3.48 5.55
CA TYR A 65 -22.27 -4.15 4.57
C TYR A 65 -22.02 -5.66 4.56
N THR A 66 -20.77 -6.08 4.59
CA THR A 66 -20.36 -7.49 4.65
C THR A 66 -18.90 -7.61 5.07
N ASP A 67 -18.57 -8.71 5.75
CA ASP A 67 -17.21 -9.10 6.13
C ASP A 67 -16.65 -10.26 5.28
N LEU A 68 -17.37 -10.65 4.21
CA LEU A 68 -16.92 -11.72 3.30
C LEU A 68 -15.58 -11.41 2.63
N ILE A 69 -15.25 -10.14 2.46
CA ILE A 69 -13.92 -9.68 2.06
C ILE A 69 -13.35 -8.86 3.21
N GLU A 70 -12.26 -9.35 3.77
CA GLU A 70 -11.58 -8.70 4.89
C GLU A 70 -10.09 -8.55 4.59
N MET A 71 -9.54 -7.37 4.84
CA MET A 71 -8.11 -7.09 4.66
C MET A 71 -7.51 -6.62 5.98
N HIS A 72 -6.41 -7.23 6.37
CA HIS A 72 -5.60 -6.81 7.51
C HIS A 72 -4.32 -6.16 7.00
N VAL A 73 -4.01 -4.97 7.49
CA VAL A 73 -2.78 -4.25 7.16
C VAL A 73 -1.95 -4.09 8.43
N LEU A 74 -0.75 -4.66 8.40
CA LEU A 74 0.24 -4.64 9.48
C LEU A 74 1.42 -3.78 9.03
N GLU A 75 1.55 -2.58 9.57
CA GLU A 75 2.64 -1.65 9.25
C GLU A 75 3.75 -1.78 10.31
N LEU A 76 4.74 -2.63 10.04
CA LEU A 76 5.82 -2.96 10.99
C LEU A 76 6.65 -1.73 11.37
N SER A 77 6.78 -0.76 10.46
CA SER A 77 7.48 0.51 10.72
C SER A 77 6.82 1.40 11.77
N LYS A 78 5.55 1.13 12.12
CA LYS A 78 4.77 1.86 13.12
C LYS A 78 4.61 1.13 14.43
N LEU A 79 5.29 0.00 14.62
CA LEU A 79 5.27 -0.72 15.89
C LEU A 79 5.78 0.17 17.02
N PRO A 80 5.01 0.33 18.12
CA PRO A 80 5.47 1.05 19.30
C PRO A 80 6.64 0.29 19.97
N PRO A 81 7.38 0.94 20.88
CA PRO A 81 8.36 0.25 21.73
C PRO A 81 7.76 -0.96 22.45
N GLU A 82 8.56 -2.01 22.65
CA GLU A 82 8.12 -3.26 23.30
C GLU A 82 7.59 -2.98 24.72
N GLN A 83 6.46 -3.60 25.06
CA GLN A 83 5.79 -3.48 26.36
C GLN A 83 5.68 -4.86 27.02
N GLN A 84 5.59 -4.89 28.37
CA GLN A 84 5.52 -6.16 29.11
C GLN A 84 4.29 -7.03 28.80
N ASN A 85 3.15 -6.41 28.48
CA ASN A 85 1.87 -7.08 28.22
C ASN A 85 1.39 -6.79 26.80
N GLU A 86 2.17 -7.21 25.80
CA GLU A 86 1.75 -7.06 24.41
C GLU A 86 0.70 -8.10 24.01
N THR A 87 -0.19 -7.71 23.12
CA THR A 87 -1.12 -8.65 22.48
C THR A 87 -0.36 -9.64 21.60
N ASP A 88 -0.93 -10.81 21.36
CA ASP A 88 -0.30 -11.83 20.48
C ASP A 88 -0.07 -11.27 19.07
N LEU A 89 -0.98 -10.43 18.57
CA LEU A 89 -0.78 -9.74 17.30
C LEU A 89 0.52 -8.91 17.30
N MET A 90 0.79 -8.14 18.36
CA MET A 90 2.00 -7.32 18.46
C MET A 90 3.26 -8.18 18.52
N LYS A 91 3.23 -9.29 19.26
CA LYS A 91 4.34 -10.25 19.31
C LYS A 91 4.65 -10.82 17.92
N TRP A 92 3.61 -11.24 17.18
CA TRP A 92 3.76 -11.72 15.81
C TRP A 92 4.28 -10.66 14.85
N MET A 93 3.80 -9.41 14.97
CA MET A 93 4.32 -8.31 14.17
C MET A 93 5.81 -8.07 14.44
N ARG A 94 6.27 -8.18 15.70
CA ARG A 94 7.70 -8.10 16.03
C ARG A 94 8.49 -9.26 15.43
N PHE A 95 7.94 -10.46 15.49
CA PHE A 95 8.56 -11.64 14.87
C PHE A 95 8.74 -11.43 13.36
N PHE A 96 7.73 -10.91 12.65
CA PHE A 96 7.86 -10.60 11.23
C PHE A 96 8.81 -9.43 10.94
N GLY A 97 9.04 -8.55 11.89
CA GLY A 97 10.00 -7.45 11.80
C GLY A 97 11.41 -7.78 12.27
N GLY A 98 11.64 -8.97 12.80
CA GLY A 98 12.95 -9.42 13.25
C GLY A 98 13.97 -9.47 12.12
N THR A 99 15.20 -9.04 12.40
CA THR A 99 16.26 -8.92 11.40
C THR A 99 17.47 -9.80 11.68
N CYS A 100 17.57 -10.36 12.89
CA CYS A 100 18.68 -11.22 13.26
C CYS A 100 18.22 -12.44 14.10
N GLU A 101 19.03 -13.48 14.10
CA GLU A 101 18.74 -14.74 14.80
C GLU A 101 18.53 -14.56 16.31
N GLU A 102 19.22 -13.60 16.90
CA GLU A 102 19.12 -13.30 18.33
C GLU A 102 17.75 -12.72 18.71
N ASP A 103 17.16 -11.89 17.83
CA ASP A 103 15.81 -11.36 18.01
C ASP A 103 14.77 -12.48 18.02
N PHE A 104 14.88 -13.40 17.05
CA PHE A 104 13.99 -14.57 16.97
C PHE A 104 14.10 -15.50 18.18
N LYS A 105 15.31 -15.77 18.67
CA LYS A 105 15.53 -16.58 19.87
C LYS A 105 14.88 -15.96 21.11
N LYS A 106 15.09 -14.65 21.32
CA LYS A 106 14.50 -13.93 22.46
C LYS A 106 12.97 -13.94 22.44
N MET A 107 12.38 -13.85 21.25
CA MET A 107 10.92 -13.90 21.10
C MET A 107 10.40 -15.34 21.30
N ALA A 108 11.09 -16.33 20.78
CA ALA A 108 10.78 -17.75 20.94
C ALA A 108 10.81 -18.21 22.41
N GLU A 109 11.71 -17.68 23.23
CA GLU A 109 11.78 -17.97 24.68
C GLU A 109 10.58 -17.41 25.46
N LYS A 110 9.91 -16.38 24.93
CA LYS A 110 8.79 -15.70 25.60
C LYS A 110 7.42 -16.23 25.20
N ASP A 111 7.30 -16.92 24.08
CA ASP A 111 6.02 -17.36 23.51
C ASP A 111 6.18 -18.71 22.79
N GLU A 112 5.39 -19.70 23.22
CA GLU A 112 5.46 -21.08 22.72
C GLU A 112 5.16 -21.15 21.19
N TYR A 113 4.15 -20.43 20.71
CA TYR A 113 3.79 -20.47 19.28
C TYR A 113 4.85 -19.80 18.40
N ILE A 114 5.46 -18.74 18.88
CA ILE A 114 6.61 -18.11 18.20
C ILE A 114 7.82 -19.06 18.23
N GLY A 115 7.99 -19.80 19.31
CA GLY A 115 9.00 -20.86 19.44
C GLY A 115 8.84 -21.93 18.38
N GLU A 116 7.63 -22.46 18.19
CA GLU A 116 7.32 -23.44 17.14
C GLU A 116 7.57 -22.87 15.72
N ALA A 117 7.18 -21.62 15.47
CA ALA A 117 7.44 -20.96 14.19
C ALA A 117 8.93 -20.79 13.92
N TYR A 118 9.72 -20.41 14.93
CA TYR A 118 11.18 -20.31 14.83
C TYR A 118 11.85 -21.65 14.54
N GLU A 119 11.47 -22.71 15.24
CA GLU A 119 12.00 -24.05 14.98
C GLU A 119 11.60 -24.56 13.59
N THR A 120 10.39 -24.24 13.12
CA THR A 120 9.95 -24.56 11.76
C THR A 120 10.84 -23.88 10.71
N LEU A 121 11.13 -22.58 10.87
CA LEU A 121 12.04 -21.85 10.00
C LEU A 121 13.44 -22.45 9.97
N LYS A 122 13.94 -22.83 11.14
CA LYS A 122 15.28 -23.41 11.30
C LYS A 122 15.42 -24.80 10.67
N ASN A 123 14.35 -25.56 10.66
CA ASN A 123 14.31 -26.93 10.13
C ASN A 123 13.85 -27.02 8.67
N MET A 124 13.65 -25.89 7.97
CA MET A 124 13.28 -25.89 6.56
C MET A 124 14.36 -26.56 5.70
N SER A 125 13.93 -27.42 4.78
CA SER A 125 14.84 -28.07 3.84
C SER A 125 15.48 -27.07 2.87
N GLU A 126 16.67 -27.40 2.35
CA GLU A 126 17.33 -26.54 1.33
C GLU A 126 16.46 -26.30 0.09
N ASP A 127 15.65 -27.28 -0.30
CA ASP A 127 14.76 -27.14 -1.47
C ASP A 127 13.60 -26.21 -1.21
N GLU A 128 13.06 -26.20 0.02
CA GLU A 128 12.03 -25.24 0.44
C GLU A 128 12.60 -23.82 0.49
N ILE A 129 13.82 -23.66 1.03
CA ILE A 129 14.53 -22.38 1.05
C ILE A 129 14.75 -21.86 -0.38
N LYS A 130 15.26 -22.70 -1.30
CA LYS A 130 15.47 -22.35 -2.70
C LYS A 130 14.17 -21.95 -3.41
N ARG A 131 13.06 -22.64 -3.12
CA ARG A 131 11.75 -22.30 -3.67
C ARG A 131 11.30 -20.94 -3.16
N MET A 132 11.42 -20.66 -1.87
CA MET A 132 11.08 -19.36 -1.29
C MET A 132 11.95 -18.23 -1.85
N GLU A 133 13.25 -18.46 -2.02
CA GLU A 133 14.14 -17.49 -2.67
C GLU A 133 13.75 -17.21 -4.12
N TYR A 134 13.34 -18.22 -4.88
CA TYR A 134 12.86 -18.05 -6.23
C TYR A 134 11.56 -17.21 -6.26
N GLU A 135 10.60 -17.54 -5.41
CA GLU A 135 9.33 -16.80 -5.30
C GLU A 135 9.56 -15.35 -4.86
N ALA A 136 10.45 -15.13 -3.89
CA ALA A 136 10.87 -13.80 -3.45
C ALA A 136 11.52 -13.00 -4.57
N ARG A 137 12.37 -13.62 -5.38
CA ARG A 137 12.99 -12.98 -6.57
C ARG A 137 11.95 -12.60 -7.60
N GLN A 138 10.99 -13.49 -7.92
CA GLN A 138 9.90 -13.20 -8.84
C GLN A 138 9.01 -12.04 -8.33
N LYS A 139 8.76 -12.01 -7.03
CA LYS A 139 8.05 -10.91 -6.39
C LYS A 139 8.84 -9.59 -6.51
N ALA A 140 10.13 -9.60 -6.20
CA ALA A 140 10.98 -8.42 -6.29
C ALA A 140 11.03 -7.83 -7.72
N ILE A 141 11.05 -8.68 -8.75
CA ILE A 141 10.99 -8.23 -10.15
C ILE A 141 9.65 -7.54 -10.45
N ARG A 142 8.53 -8.11 -10.00
CA ARG A 142 7.21 -7.49 -10.18
C ARG A 142 7.11 -6.15 -9.44
N ASP A 143 7.61 -6.11 -8.22
CA ASP A 143 7.61 -4.91 -7.40
C ASP A 143 8.51 -3.82 -8.00
N TYR A 144 9.69 -4.18 -8.54
CA TYR A 144 10.58 -3.27 -9.25
C TYR A 144 9.92 -2.69 -10.52
N ASN A 145 9.28 -3.52 -11.34
CA ASN A 145 8.59 -3.06 -12.54
C ASN A 145 7.43 -2.09 -12.19
N SER A 146 6.65 -2.41 -11.15
CA SER A 146 5.59 -1.54 -10.66
C SER A 146 6.14 -0.20 -10.16
N TYR A 147 7.28 -0.21 -9.45
CA TYR A 147 7.97 1.00 -9.01
C TYR A 147 8.45 1.86 -10.18
N MET A 148 9.07 1.24 -11.19
CA MET A 148 9.57 1.95 -12.37
C MET A 148 8.44 2.62 -13.14
N HIS A 149 7.32 1.94 -13.37
CA HIS A 149 6.14 2.52 -14.02
C HIS A 149 5.54 3.67 -13.20
N SER A 150 5.53 3.55 -11.88
CA SER A 150 5.07 4.62 -10.98
C SER A 150 5.98 5.84 -11.05
N ALA A 151 7.30 5.64 -11.04
CA ALA A 151 8.29 6.71 -11.13
C ALA A 151 8.20 7.44 -12.48
N GLU A 152 8.03 6.69 -13.58
CA GLU A 152 7.85 7.24 -14.92
C GLU A 152 6.59 8.11 -15.00
N ARG A 153 5.44 7.60 -14.53
CA ARG A 153 4.19 8.39 -14.53
C ARG A 153 4.29 9.65 -13.69
N ARG A 154 4.91 9.57 -12.49
CA ARG A 154 5.16 10.76 -11.67
C ARG A 154 6.09 11.76 -12.37
N GLY A 155 7.10 11.25 -13.06
CA GLY A 155 8.01 12.09 -13.86
C GLY A 155 7.29 12.81 -14.99
N VAL A 156 6.47 12.09 -15.75
CA VAL A 156 5.66 12.68 -16.84
C VAL A 156 4.68 13.72 -16.30
N LYS A 157 3.96 13.40 -15.22
CA LYS A 157 3.00 14.34 -14.59
C LYS A 157 3.69 15.61 -14.11
N ARG A 158 4.83 15.49 -13.39
CA ARG A 158 5.61 16.65 -12.96
C ARG A 158 6.11 17.49 -14.14
N GLY A 159 6.58 16.82 -15.20
CA GLY A 159 7.01 17.52 -16.42
C GLY A 159 5.89 18.28 -17.10
N GLN A 160 4.67 17.72 -17.17
CA GLN A 160 3.49 18.40 -17.69
C GLN A 160 3.07 19.60 -16.83
N GLU A 161 3.04 19.42 -15.50
CA GLU A 161 2.71 20.50 -14.56
C GLU A 161 3.71 21.66 -14.66
N GLU A 162 5.01 21.35 -14.71
CA GLU A 162 6.05 22.35 -14.84
C GLU A 162 6.00 23.09 -16.19
N LEU A 163 5.79 22.36 -17.28
CA LEU A 163 5.57 22.97 -18.61
C LEU A 163 4.37 23.90 -18.60
N MET A 164 3.26 23.48 -17.99
CA MET A 164 2.05 24.28 -17.89
C MET A 164 2.32 25.57 -17.09
N LYS A 165 2.99 25.47 -15.95
CA LYS A 165 3.41 26.65 -15.16
C LYS A 165 4.29 27.62 -15.97
N GLN A 166 5.25 27.11 -16.74
CA GLN A 166 6.09 27.92 -17.60
C GLN A 166 5.29 28.64 -18.72
N LEU A 167 4.32 27.93 -19.33
CA LEU A 167 3.47 28.51 -20.36
C LEU A 167 2.58 29.64 -19.79
N VAL A 168 1.94 29.39 -18.64
CA VAL A 168 1.14 30.40 -17.93
C VAL A 168 2.01 31.61 -17.57
N LYS A 169 3.18 31.40 -16.97
CA LYS A 169 4.11 32.47 -16.59
C LYS A 169 4.53 33.33 -17.81
N LYS A 170 4.85 32.69 -18.94
CA LYS A 170 5.21 33.39 -20.18
C LYS A 170 4.04 34.23 -20.76
N LYS A 171 2.81 33.71 -20.63
CA LYS A 171 1.62 34.45 -21.15
C LYS A 171 1.25 35.64 -20.24
N LEU A 172 1.34 35.47 -18.92
CA LEU A 172 1.19 36.54 -17.94
C LEU A 172 2.21 37.66 -18.15
N ALA A 173 3.49 37.31 -18.38
CA ALA A 173 4.55 38.27 -18.67
C ALA A 173 4.33 39.08 -19.97
N LYS A 174 3.49 38.57 -20.90
CA LYS A 174 3.08 39.26 -22.10
C LYS A 174 1.82 40.16 -21.89
N GLY A 175 1.33 40.27 -20.64
CA GLY A 175 0.18 41.08 -20.28
C GLY A 175 -1.16 40.51 -20.72
N LYS A 176 -1.27 39.19 -20.94
CA LYS A 176 -2.54 38.55 -21.29
C LYS A 176 -3.43 38.40 -20.06
N GLU A 177 -4.72 38.62 -20.23
CA GLU A 177 -5.71 38.42 -19.18
C GLU A 177 -5.91 36.92 -18.89
N PRO A 178 -6.25 36.53 -17.65
CA PRO A 178 -6.43 35.14 -17.27
C PRO A 178 -7.46 34.37 -18.12
N GLU A 179 -8.56 34.99 -18.48
CA GLU A 179 -9.63 34.38 -19.30
C GLU A 179 -9.10 34.01 -20.69
N VAL A 180 -8.28 34.87 -21.29
CA VAL A 180 -7.64 34.62 -22.59
C VAL A 180 -6.60 33.50 -22.48
N ILE A 181 -5.88 33.45 -21.37
CA ILE A 181 -4.87 32.38 -21.12
C ILE A 181 -5.57 31.02 -20.93
N ALA A 182 -6.70 30.99 -20.23
CA ALA A 182 -7.47 29.77 -20.00
C ALA A 182 -7.99 29.23 -21.36
N ASP A 183 -8.55 30.04 -22.18
CA ASP A 183 -9.04 29.68 -23.53
C ASP A 183 -7.91 29.15 -24.41
N GLU A 184 -6.78 29.86 -24.49
CA GLU A 184 -5.62 29.47 -25.31
C GLU A 184 -4.91 28.16 -24.84
N LEU A 185 -5.04 27.80 -23.58
CA LEU A 185 -4.44 26.58 -22.99
C LEU A 185 -5.47 25.46 -22.77
N GLU A 186 -6.73 25.71 -23.21
CA GLU A 186 -7.85 24.77 -23.04
C GLU A 186 -8.03 24.33 -21.57
N LEU A 187 -7.89 25.31 -20.62
CA LEU A 187 -8.01 25.09 -19.19
C LEU A 187 -9.31 25.70 -18.66
N GLU A 188 -9.88 25.06 -17.63
CA GLU A 188 -10.90 25.72 -16.82
C GLU A 188 -10.29 26.91 -16.07
N VAL A 189 -11.05 28.01 -15.94
CA VAL A 189 -10.58 29.23 -15.27
C VAL A 189 -10.14 28.92 -13.81
N SER A 190 -10.83 28.02 -13.15
CA SER A 190 -10.50 27.57 -11.79
C SER A 190 -9.12 26.92 -11.70
N ASP A 191 -8.74 26.08 -12.67
CA ASP A 191 -7.45 25.42 -12.74
C ASP A 191 -6.33 26.42 -13.04
N LEU A 192 -6.57 27.35 -13.96
CA LEU A 192 -5.63 28.42 -14.22
C LEU A 192 -5.38 29.30 -12.98
N GLN A 193 -6.42 29.66 -12.23
CA GLN A 193 -6.26 30.43 -10.99
C GLN A 193 -5.43 29.69 -9.94
N ARG A 194 -5.59 28.35 -9.82
CA ARG A 194 -4.75 27.52 -8.95
C ARG A 194 -3.28 27.59 -9.39
N ILE A 195 -3.00 27.41 -10.68
CA ILE A 195 -1.63 27.50 -11.23
C ILE A 195 -1.01 28.88 -10.98
N ILE A 196 -1.76 29.96 -11.18
CA ILE A 196 -1.28 31.33 -10.91
C ILE A 196 -0.94 31.53 -9.44
N ARG A 197 -1.73 30.97 -8.53
CA ARG A 197 -1.46 31.03 -7.08
C ARG A 197 -0.16 30.29 -6.74
N GLU A 198 0.00 29.06 -7.23
CA GLU A 198 1.22 28.25 -7.03
C GLU A 198 2.49 28.93 -7.58
N ILE A 199 2.38 29.64 -8.71
CA ILE A 199 3.50 30.42 -9.27
C ILE A 199 3.89 31.57 -8.34
N ARG A 200 2.91 32.28 -7.75
CA ARG A 200 3.15 33.42 -6.85
C ARG A 200 3.70 33.00 -5.48
N GLU A 201 3.32 31.85 -4.99
CA GLU A 201 3.81 31.28 -3.74
C GLU A 201 5.25 30.75 -3.84
N ALA A 202 5.74 30.48 -5.06
CA ALA A 202 7.08 29.98 -5.34
C ALA A 202 8.10 31.08 -5.66
N GLU A 203 7.69 32.35 -5.78
CA GLU A 203 8.52 33.55 -5.99
C GLU A 203 8.81 34.28 -4.68
#